data_8c867b50541dc5bd8a52c8e32207c126
#
_entry.id   8c867b50541dc5bd8a52c8e32207c126
#
_cell.length_a   1.000
_cell.length_b   1.000
_cell.length_c   1.000
_cell.angle_alpha   90.00
_cell.angle_beta   90.00
_cell.angle_gamma   90.00
#
_symmetry.space_group_name_H-M   'P 1'
#
loop_
_entity.id
_entity.type
_entity.pdbx_description
1 polymer ?
#
loop_
_entity_poly.entity_id
_entity_poly.type
_entity_poly.pdbx_seq_one_letter_code
_entity_poly.pdbx_strand_id
1 'polypeptide(L)'
;MRPLDRLGSIKVKLGVVIVATVWGTALVLAAGHRLGLGLPLRATLAALLGLIIVQVLARGMTSPLREMAAAASAMARGDYGRRVRATSNDEVGDLARAFNAMAGELGDADRMRRELVANVSHELRTPLGAL
;
A
#
# COMPACT_ATOMS: atom_id res chain seq x y z
N MET A 1 -16.38 0.60 -2.34
CA MET A 1 -16.20 -0.23 -1.13
C MET A 1 -15.69 -1.58 -1.56
N ARG A 2 -14.48 -1.96 -1.16
CA ARG A 2 -13.91 -3.27 -1.52
C ARG A 2 -14.41 -4.31 -0.51
N PRO A 3 -15.00 -5.43 -0.95
CA PRO A 3 -15.62 -6.40 -0.04
C PRO A 3 -14.64 -7.07 0.95
N LEU A 4 -13.34 -6.97 0.70
CA LEU A 4 -12.27 -7.54 1.54
C LEU A 4 -11.79 -6.61 2.67
N ASP A 5 -12.21 -5.35 2.71
CA ASP A 5 -11.77 -4.38 3.73
C ASP A 5 -12.35 -4.65 5.13
N ARG A 6 -13.31 -5.57 5.26
CA ARG A 6 -13.85 -6.01 6.55
C ARG A 6 -13.03 -7.09 7.24
N LEU A 7 -12.06 -7.67 6.56
CA LEU A 7 -11.18 -8.71 7.12
C LEU A 7 -9.94 -8.04 7.70
N GLY A 8 -9.93 -7.83 9.00
CA GLY A 8 -8.95 -7.00 9.72
C GLY A 8 -7.52 -7.55 9.80
N SER A 9 -7.14 -8.56 9.00
CA SER A 9 -5.77 -9.07 8.96
C SER A 9 -5.42 -9.60 7.57
N ILE A 10 -4.20 -9.34 7.13
CA ILE A 10 -3.62 -9.88 5.88
C ILE A 10 -3.70 -11.40 5.84
N LYS A 11 -3.50 -12.07 7.00
CA LYS A 11 -3.58 -13.54 7.12
C LYS A 11 -4.97 -14.07 6.75
N VAL A 12 -6.02 -13.38 7.20
CA VAL A 12 -7.41 -13.76 6.90
C VAL A 12 -7.72 -13.50 5.42
N LYS A 13 -7.29 -12.36 4.87
CA LYS A 13 -7.44 -12.06 3.44
C LYS A 13 -6.75 -13.12 2.58
N LEU A 14 -5.53 -13.48 2.93
CA LEU A 14 -4.78 -14.51 2.23
C LEU A 14 -5.47 -15.88 2.32
N GLY A 15 -5.92 -16.26 3.51
CA GLY A 15 -6.67 -17.50 3.74
C GLY A 15 -7.94 -17.58 2.90
N VAL A 16 -8.76 -16.52 2.89
CA VAL A 16 -9.98 -16.44 2.07
C VAL A 16 -9.67 -16.57 0.59
N VAL A 17 -8.61 -15.92 0.09
CA VAL A 17 -8.22 -16.01 -1.31
C VAL A 17 -7.75 -17.41 -1.68
N ILE A 18 -6.96 -18.06 -0.82
CA ILE A 18 -6.53 -19.45 -1.05
C ILE A 18 -7.74 -20.38 -1.13
N VAL A 19 -8.66 -20.29 -0.16
CA VAL A 19 -9.89 -21.09 -0.13
C VAL A 19 -10.74 -20.81 -1.39
N ALA A 20 -10.94 -19.55 -1.73
CA ALA A 20 -11.71 -19.14 -2.91
C ALA A 20 -11.08 -19.66 -4.21
N THR A 21 -9.75 -19.65 -4.31
CA THR A 21 -9.03 -20.18 -5.48
C THR A 21 -9.21 -21.70 -5.60
N VAL A 22 -9.03 -22.43 -4.49
CA VAL A 22 -9.17 -23.89 -4.47
C VAL A 22 -10.61 -24.30 -4.81
N TRP A 23 -11.59 -23.71 -4.16
CA TRP A 23 -13.00 -24.02 -4.45
C TRP A 23 -13.44 -23.56 -5.83
N GLY A 24 -12.99 -22.38 -6.29
CA GLY A 24 -13.30 -21.86 -7.62
C GLY A 24 -12.75 -22.74 -8.73
N THR A 25 -11.50 -23.19 -8.60
CA THR A 25 -10.88 -24.11 -9.57
C THR A 25 -11.56 -25.49 -9.56
N ALA A 26 -11.90 -26.02 -8.39
CA ALA A 26 -12.64 -27.28 -8.26
C ALA A 26 -14.03 -27.18 -8.91
N LEU A 27 -14.72 -26.08 -8.71
CA LEU A 27 -16.05 -25.83 -9.32
C LEU A 27 -15.97 -25.76 -10.84
N VAL A 28 -14.97 -25.04 -11.39
CA VAL A 28 -14.75 -24.96 -12.85
C VAL A 28 -14.47 -26.34 -13.44
N LEU A 29 -13.67 -27.17 -12.79
CA LEU A 29 -13.37 -28.52 -13.24
C LEU A 29 -14.62 -29.42 -13.19
N ALA A 30 -15.42 -29.33 -12.13
CA ALA A 30 -16.63 -30.11 -11.96
C ALA A 30 -17.73 -29.70 -12.94
N ALA A 31 -17.99 -28.41 -13.08
CA ALA A 31 -18.96 -27.86 -14.03
C ALA A 31 -18.59 -28.17 -15.47
N GLY A 32 -17.32 -27.99 -15.82
CA GLY A 32 -16.81 -28.31 -17.16
C GLY A 32 -16.91 -29.80 -17.49
N HIS A 33 -16.78 -30.69 -16.47
CA HIS A 33 -17.04 -32.12 -16.66
C HIS A 33 -18.48 -32.42 -17.01
N ARG A 34 -19.44 -31.79 -16.30
CA ARG A 34 -20.88 -31.94 -16.58
C ARG A 34 -21.30 -31.40 -17.95
N LEU A 35 -20.60 -30.36 -18.42
CA LEU A 35 -20.85 -29.74 -19.73
C LEU A 35 -20.13 -30.48 -20.89
N GLY A 36 -19.45 -31.60 -20.63
CA GLY A 36 -18.75 -32.38 -21.65
C GLY A 36 -17.50 -31.70 -22.21
N LEU A 37 -16.99 -30.66 -21.56
CA LEU A 37 -15.79 -29.98 -22.03
C LEU A 37 -14.54 -30.87 -21.89
N GLY A 38 -13.67 -30.83 -22.87
CA GLY A 38 -12.41 -31.60 -22.85
C GLY A 38 -11.49 -31.16 -21.68
N LEU A 39 -10.70 -32.07 -21.18
CA LEU A 39 -9.78 -31.83 -20.07
C LEU A 39 -8.88 -30.59 -20.27
N PRO A 40 -8.26 -30.36 -21.45
CA PRO A 40 -7.38 -29.21 -21.65
C PRO A 40 -8.13 -27.88 -21.51
N LEU A 41 -9.36 -27.78 -22.00
CA LEU A 41 -10.16 -26.56 -21.88
C LEU A 41 -10.54 -26.27 -20.43
N ARG A 42 -10.94 -27.28 -19.67
CA ARG A 42 -11.24 -27.12 -18.23
C ARG A 42 -10.02 -26.69 -17.43
N ALA A 43 -8.86 -27.28 -17.70
CA ALA A 43 -7.61 -26.92 -17.04
C ALA A 43 -7.20 -25.49 -17.37
N THR A 44 -7.35 -25.05 -18.60
CA THR A 44 -7.05 -23.66 -19.01
C THR A 44 -7.95 -22.65 -18.31
N LEU A 45 -9.26 -22.92 -18.25
CA LEU A 45 -10.22 -22.04 -17.57
C LEU A 45 -9.94 -21.94 -16.06
N ALA A 46 -9.63 -23.07 -15.42
CA ALA A 46 -9.27 -23.10 -14.01
C ALA A 46 -7.99 -22.33 -13.73
N ALA A 47 -6.97 -22.48 -14.58
CA ALA A 47 -5.71 -21.75 -14.46
C ALA A 47 -5.89 -20.24 -14.66
N LEU A 48 -6.68 -19.82 -15.63
CA LEU A 48 -7.00 -18.40 -15.84
C LEU A 48 -7.75 -17.79 -14.64
N LEU A 49 -8.72 -18.50 -14.09
CA LEU A 49 -9.44 -18.06 -12.90
C LEU A 49 -8.46 -17.88 -11.72
N GLY A 50 -7.61 -18.85 -11.47
CA GLY A 50 -6.60 -18.77 -10.41
C GLY A 50 -5.64 -17.59 -10.61
N LEU A 51 -5.19 -17.37 -11.83
CA LEU A 51 -4.30 -16.24 -12.17
C LEU A 51 -4.99 -14.89 -11.91
N ILE A 52 -6.25 -14.74 -12.30
CA ILE A 52 -7.01 -13.50 -12.06
C ILE A 52 -7.14 -13.23 -10.56
N ILE A 53 -7.48 -14.23 -9.76
CA ILE A 53 -7.63 -14.10 -8.30
C ILE A 53 -6.30 -13.66 -7.68
N VAL A 54 -5.19 -14.31 -8.04
CA VAL A 54 -3.85 -13.96 -7.55
C VAL A 54 -3.45 -12.55 -7.95
N GLN A 55 -3.73 -12.13 -9.18
CA GLN A 55 -3.43 -10.78 -9.66
C GLN A 55 -4.21 -9.69 -8.92
N VAL A 56 -5.48 -9.94 -8.62
CA VAL A 56 -6.32 -9.00 -7.85
C VAL A 56 -5.76 -8.83 -6.43
N LEU A 57 -5.37 -9.92 -5.79
CA LEU A 57 -4.78 -9.90 -4.45
C LEU A 57 -3.42 -9.19 -4.45
N ALA A 58 -2.54 -9.56 -5.38
CA ALA A 58 -1.21 -8.98 -5.49
C ALA A 58 -1.26 -7.45 -5.67
N ARG A 59 -2.16 -6.95 -6.52
CA ARG A 59 -2.34 -5.50 -6.70
C ARG A 59 -2.82 -4.80 -5.43
N GLY A 60 -3.69 -5.44 -4.66
CA GLY A 60 -4.20 -4.89 -3.40
C GLY A 60 -3.12 -4.69 -2.34
N MET A 61 -2.11 -5.55 -2.30
CA MET A 61 -0.99 -5.50 -1.34
C MET A 61 0.20 -4.69 -1.86
N THR A 62 0.54 -4.85 -3.14
CA THR A 62 1.77 -4.26 -3.71
C THR A 62 1.62 -2.77 -4.00
N SER A 63 0.42 -2.29 -4.35
CA SER A 63 0.19 -0.87 -4.66
C SER A 63 0.52 0.07 -3.49
N PRO A 64 -0.01 -0.14 -2.26
CA PRO A 64 0.31 0.75 -1.14
C PRO A 64 1.78 0.70 -0.74
N LEU A 65 2.43 -0.46 -0.84
CA LEU A 65 3.87 -0.57 -0.56
C LEU A 65 4.71 0.22 -1.57
N ARG A 66 4.32 0.21 -2.83
CA ARG A 66 4.97 1.02 -3.88
C ARG A 66 4.75 2.52 -3.66
N GLU A 67 3.55 2.92 -3.23
CA GLU A 67 3.26 4.30 -2.86
C GLU A 67 4.11 4.76 -1.68
N MET A 68 4.29 3.91 -0.65
CA MET A 68 5.18 4.20 0.49
C MET A 68 6.63 4.34 0.04
N ALA A 69 7.13 3.46 -0.81
CA ALA A 69 8.49 3.56 -1.34
C ALA A 69 8.71 4.86 -2.13
N ALA A 70 7.74 5.26 -2.95
CA ALA A 70 7.79 6.52 -3.69
C ALA A 70 7.72 7.74 -2.76
N ALA A 71 6.88 7.69 -1.72
CA ALA A 71 6.78 8.75 -0.72
C ALA A 71 8.05 8.85 0.12
N ALA A 72 8.65 7.74 0.53
CA ALA A 72 9.95 7.72 1.23
C ALA A 72 11.07 8.33 0.39
N SER A 73 11.10 8.02 -0.91
CA SER A 73 12.04 8.63 -1.84
C SER A 73 11.83 10.14 -2.00
N ALA A 74 10.59 10.62 -1.96
CA ALA A 74 10.28 12.04 -1.96
C ALA A 74 10.74 12.74 -0.67
N MET A 75 10.51 12.10 0.49
CA MET A 75 10.97 12.59 1.81
C MET A 75 12.49 12.71 1.87
N ALA A 76 13.23 11.77 1.29
CA ALA A 76 14.68 11.84 1.19
C ALA A 76 15.18 13.06 0.41
N ARG A 77 14.35 13.66 -0.45
CA ARG A 77 14.62 14.91 -1.17
C ARG A 77 14.04 16.15 -0.51
N GLY A 78 13.49 16.01 0.71
CA GLY A 78 12.91 17.12 1.47
C GLY A 78 11.42 17.39 1.20
N ASP A 79 10.73 16.56 0.41
CA ASP A 79 9.29 16.65 0.20
C ASP A 79 8.54 15.81 1.25
N TYR A 80 8.23 16.43 2.39
CA TYR A 80 7.51 15.82 3.50
C TYR A 80 5.98 15.94 3.37
N GLY A 81 5.49 16.61 2.33
CA GLY A 81 4.06 16.82 2.09
C GLY A 81 3.34 15.60 1.54
N ARG A 82 4.07 14.66 0.99
CA ARG A 82 3.50 13.48 0.34
C ARG A 82 2.88 12.52 1.35
N ARG A 83 1.65 12.10 1.09
CA ARG A 83 0.90 11.16 1.94
C ARG A 83 0.54 9.91 1.16
N VAL A 84 0.52 8.77 1.86
CA VAL A 84 0.11 7.47 1.34
C VAL A 84 -1.35 7.22 1.70
N ARG A 85 -2.11 6.63 0.79
CA ARG A 85 -3.52 6.33 1.02
C ARG A 85 -3.66 5.13 1.97
N ALA A 86 -4.10 5.39 3.20
CA ALA A 86 -4.41 4.36 4.20
C ALA A 86 -5.87 3.88 4.04
N THR A 87 -6.19 3.20 2.95
CA THR A 87 -7.56 2.77 2.62
C THR A 87 -7.92 1.41 3.20
N SER A 88 -6.96 0.64 3.68
CA SER A 88 -7.16 -0.69 4.26
C SER A 88 -7.23 -0.62 5.78
N ASN A 89 -8.05 -1.50 6.38
CA ASN A 89 -8.14 -1.70 7.83
C ASN A 89 -7.35 -2.93 8.30
N ASP A 90 -6.26 -3.24 7.61
CA ASP A 90 -5.33 -4.32 7.93
C ASP A 90 -3.94 -3.76 8.27
N GLU A 91 -2.97 -4.63 8.45
CA GLU A 91 -1.59 -4.29 8.79
C GLU A 91 -0.93 -3.35 7.76
N VAL A 92 -1.35 -3.40 6.50
CA VAL A 92 -0.87 -2.45 5.46
C VAL A 92 -1.46 -1.06 5.68
N GLY A 93 -2.73 -0.98 6.09
CA GLY A 93 -3.37 0.29 6.44
C GLY A 93 -2.76 0.91 7.71
N ASP A 94 -2.44 0.07 8.72
CA ASP A 94 -1.73 0.53 9.93
C ASP A 94 -0.35 1.09 9.58
N LEU A 95 0.39 0.40 8.73
CA LEU A 95 1.69 0.85 8.25
C LEU A 95 1.60 2.17 7.49
N ALA A 96 0.59 2.34 6.63
CA ALA A 96 0.37 3.59 5.91
C ALA A 96 0.04 4.76 6.86
N ARG A 97 -0.76 4.51 7.90
CA ARG A 97 -1.06 5.51 8.94
C ARG A 97 0.19 5.91 9.73
N ALA A 98 0.97 4.94 10.17
CA ALA A 98 2.23 5.18 10.87
C ALA A 98 3.24 5.94 9.99
N PHE A 99 3.34 5.59 8.71
CA PHE A 99 4.17 6.30 7.74
C PHE A 99 3.74 7.77 7.59
N ASN A 100 2.44 8.04 7.47
CA ASN A 100 1.93 9.41 7.35
C ASN A 100 2.17 10.25 8.61
N ALA A 101 2.09 9.64 9.80
CA ALA A 101 2.42 10.30 11.06
C ALA A 101 3.90 10.69 11.10
N MET A 102 4.80 9.77 10.79
CA MET A 102 6.24 10.02 10.72
C MET A 102 6.58 11.12 9.70
N ALA A 103 5.94 11.12 8.52
CA ALA A 103 6.13 12.15 7.51
C ALA A 103 5.73 13.54 8.01
N GLY A 104 4.67 13.62 8.82
CA GLY A 104 4.22 14.85 9.47
C GLY A 104 5.26 15.37 10.47
N GLU A 105 5.73 14.51 11.37
CA GLU A 105 6.74 14.86 12.37
C GLU A 105 8.04 15.35 11.74
N LEU A 106 8.51 14.66 10.71
CA LEU A 106 9.72 15.08 9.98
C LEU A 106 9.53 16.42 9.27
N GLY A 107 8.37 16.69 8.69
CA GLY A 107 8.05 17.97 8.08
C GLY A 107 8.05 19.12 9.08
N ASP A 108 7.48 18.89 10.26
CA ASP A 108 7.47 19.87 11.35
C ASP A 108 8.88 20.14 11.90
N ALA A 109 9.67 19.09 12.10
CA ALA A 109 11.05 19.21 12.54
C ALA A 109 11.92 20.00 11.54
N ASP A 110 11.76 19.74 10.26
CA ASP A 110 12.48 20.46 9.19
C ASP A 110 12.06 21.93 9.11
N ARG A 111 10.77 22.24 9.29
CA ARG A 111 10.28 23.61 9.39
C ARG A 111 10.88 24.35 10.58
N MET A 112 10.82 23.76 11.77
CA MET A 112 11.43 24.35 12.99
C MET A 112 12.93 24.60 12.82
N ARG A 113 13.66 23.68 12.19
CA ARG A 113 15.07 23.84 11.88
C ARG A 113 15.32 25.06 10.98
N ARG A 114 14.51 25.23 9.92
CA ARG A 114 14.65 26.38 9.02
C ARG A 114 14.34 27.71 9.71
N GLU A 115 13.30 27.75 10.53
CA GLU A 115 12.95 28.92 11.32
C GLU A 115 14.05 29.30 12.31
N LEU A 116 14.64 28.31 12.99
CA LEU A 116 15.76 28.54 13.91
C LEU A 116 16.98 29.14 13.17
N VAL A 117 17.38 28.55 12.04
CA VAL A 117 18.49 29.06 11.24
C VAL A 117 18.21 30.48 10.74
N ALA A 118 16.98 30.79 10.31
CA ALA A 118 16.60 32.11 9.87
C ALA A 118 16.67 33.14 11.00
N ASN A 119 16.14 32.79 12.19
CA ASN A 119 16.16 33.67 13.37
C ASN A 119 17.59 33.94 13.85
N VAL A 120 18.43 32.90 13.97
CA VAL A 120 19.84 33.04 14.35
C VAL A 120 20.58 33.92 13.33
N SER A 121 20.35 33.73 12.04
CA SER A 121 20.97 34.52 10.99
C SER A 121 20.54 36.01 11.08
N HIS A 122 19.29 36.27 11.42
CA HIS A 122 18.76 37.62 11.57
C HIS A 122 19.34 38.29 12.82
N GLU A 123 19.41 37.59 13.97
CA GLU A 123 19.97 38.11 15.22
C GLU A 123 21.47 38.38 15.10
N LEU A 124 22.23 37.57 14.36
CA LEU A 124 23.66 37.80 14.12
C LEU A 124 23.92 38.96 13.14
N ARG A 125 22.98 39.28 12.26
CA ARG A 125 23.13 40.41 11.32
C ARG A 125 22.97 41.76 11.99
N THR A 126 22.18 41.86 13.05
CA THR A 126 21.86 43.11 13.74
C THR A 126 23.11 43.70 14.45
N PRO A 127 23.93 42.97 15.25
CA PRO A 127 25.14 43.53 15.87
C PRO A 127 26.28 43.74 14.86
N LEU A 128 26.35 42.98 13.77
CA LEU A 128 27.40 43.13 12.74
C LEU A 128 27.13 44.33 11.81
N GLY A 129 25.88 44.78 11.68
CA GLY A 129 25.50 45.98 10.92
C GLY A 129 25.64 47.29 11.70
N ALA A 130 25.89 47.22 13.03
CA ALA A 130 26.06 48.39 13.91
C ALA A 130 27.56 48.76 14.14
N LEU A 131 28.47 47.98 13.55
CA LEU A 131 29.89 48.27 13.49
C LEU A 131 30.26 48.88 12.13
#